data_89ed59474586bd4c76b80eeb160d401a
#
_entry.id   89ed59474586bd4c76b80eeb160d401a
#
_cell.length_a   1.000
_cell.length_b   1.000
_cell.length_c   1.000
_cell.angle_alpha   90.00
_cell.angle_beta   90.00
_cell.angle_gamma   90.00
#
_symmetry.space_group_name_H-M   'P 1'
#
loop_
_entity.id
_entity.type
_entity.pdbx_description
1 polymer ?
#
loop_
_entity_poly.entity_id
_entity_poly.type
_entity_poly.pdbx_seq_one_letter_code
_entity_poly.pdbx_strand_id
1 'polypeptide(L)'
;WNRVNLNVPRLVDVLPNGPVGHPTTQLYAAGGVPEVMLHLRKLGLIDTSVMTATGQTLDENLNWWVDSERRHDVRKYLTEVDGVDPDNVIMSPEGASSKNLSSTVTFPMGNIAPEGSVIKSTAIDPSVVDDDNVYRKLGPARVFRSERSAMAAIKSRDDDHKIKAGDIMVVTCGGPLGTGMEEVYQLTAALKHLSYGKQVALITDARFSGVSTGACIGHVGPEALAGGPIGRVQDGDMIEINVDRKNLSGSLNLVGINDEIKGSDWGTIELETRSEPSDLAPHPQLPDDTRLWAALQSASGGTWGGCVFDVDSIVEVIEAGKKSLGR
;
A
#
# COMPACT_ATOMS: atom_id res chain seq x y z
N TRP A 1 -12.88 2.70 1.78
CA TRP A 1 -11.63 3.45 1.81
C TRP A 1 -11.64 4.61 0.81
N ASN A 2 -11.89 4.39 -0.49
CA ASN A 2 -11.86 5.46 -1.52
C ASN A 2 -12.71 6.67 -1.12
N ARG A 3 -13.94 6.46 -0.66
CA ARG A 3 -14.84 7.55 -0.23
C ARG A 3 -14.25 8.39 0.91
N VAL A 4 -13.65 7.73 1.92
CA VAL A 4 -13.02 8.44 3.05
C VAL A 4 -11.76 9.15 2.58
N ASN A 5 -10.93 8.47 1.80
CA ASN A 5 -9.65 8.93 1.32
C ASN A 5 -9.76 10.19 0.42
N LEU A 6 -10.81 10.27 -0.39
CA LEU A 6 -11.09 11.45 -1.23
C LEU A 6 -11.56 12.68 -0.43
N ASN A 7 -12.25 12.45 0.69
CA ASN A 7 -12.89 13.52 1.45
C ASN A 7 -12.02 14.05 2.61
N VAL A 8 -11.00 13.31 3.03
CA VAL A 8 -10.11 13.73 4.13
C VAL A 8 -8.86 14.35 3.56
N PRO A 9 -8.60 15.65 3.79
CA PRO A 9 -7.40 16.31 3.28
C PRO A 9 -6.14 15.77 3.96
N ARG A 10 -5.02 15.81 3.25
CA ARG A 10 -3.72 15.51 3.84
C ARG A 10 -3.23 16.72 4.65
N LEU A 11 -3.40 16.66 5.95
CA LEU A 11 -3.07 17.75 6.87
C LEU A 11 -1.63 17.74 7.37
N VAL A 12 -0.90 16.64 7.15
CA VAL A 12 0.40 16.43 7.79
C VAL A 12 1.51 16.33 6.75
N ASP A 13 2.55 17.14 6.93
CA ASP A 13 3.79 17.11 6.14
C ASP A 13 4.91 16.47 6.96
N VAL A 14 4.98 15.15 6.96
CA VAL A 14 5.96 14.37 7.72
C VAL A 14 6.56 13.26 6.86
N LEU A 15 7.86 13.01 7.02
CA LEU A 15 8.52 11.86 6.39
C LEU A 15 7.79 10.55 6.71
N PRO A 16 7.71 9.63 5.74
CA PRO A 16 8.26 9.68 4.39
C PRO A 16 7.32 10.27 3.33
N ASN A 17 6.15 10.79 3.70
CA ASN A 17 5.07 11.12 2.76
C ASN A 17 4.87 12.62 2.51
N GLY A 18 5.46 13.47 3.34
CA GLY A 18 5.33 14.92 3.22
C GLY A 18 6.21 15.50 2.10
N PRO A 19 5.79 16.59 1.44
CA PRO A 19 6.58 17.24 0.39
C PRO A 19 7.88 17.88 0.92
N VAL A 20 7.89 18.42 2.13
CA VAL A 20 9.10 18.94 2.80
C VAL A 20 9.76 17.83 3.61
N GLY A 21 8.94 16.96 4.22
CA GLY A 21 9.42 15.79 4.93
C GLY A 21 9.96 16.09 6.33
N HIS A 22 9.18 16.78 7.13
CA HIS A 22 9.49 17.00 8.54
C HIS A 22 9.66 15.67 9.30
N PRO A 23 10.59 15.56 10.25
CA PRO A 23 10.71 14.35 11.08
C PRO A 23 9.52 14.21 12.05
N THR A 24 9.24 12.99 12.49
CA THR A 24 8.12 12.67 13.39
C THR A 24 8.20 13.41 14.72
N THR A 25 9.40 13.77 15.19
CA THR A 25 9.60 14.63 16.38
C THR A 25 8.96 16.00 16.20
N GLN A 26 9.05 16.59 15.01
CA GLN A 26 8.41 17.87 14.70
C GLN A 26 6.90 17.76 14.60
N LEU A 27 6.34 16.62 14.14
CA LEU A 27 4.91 16.36 14.23
C LEU A 27 4.41 16.42 15.67
N TYR A 28 5.14 15.77 16.60
CA TYR A 28 4.80 15.83 18.02
C TYR A 28 4.86 17.26 18.55
N ALA A 29 5.91 18.00 18.24
CA ALA A 29 6.10 19.40 18.66
C ALA A 29 5.09 20.36 18.00
N ALA A 30 4.59 20.05 16.81
CA ALA A 30 3.52 20.81 16.16
C ALA A 30 2.14 20.61 16.81
N GLY A 31 2.00 19.66 17.73
CA GLY A 31 0.78 19.37 18.47
C GLY A 31 0.28 17.94 18.34
N GLY A 32 0.85 17.14 17.44
CA GLY A 32 0.57 15.71 17.29
C GLY A 32 -0.86 15.40 16.86
N VAL A 33 -1.33 14.23 17.27
CA VAL A 33 -2.67 13.73 16.93
C VAL A 33 -3.79 14.67 17.38
N PRO A 34 -3.77 15.26 18.60
CA PRO A 34 -4.83 16.20 19.00
C PRO A 34 -4.96 17.40 18.06
N GLU A 35 -3.86 17.93 17.53
CA GLU A 35 -3.90 19.07 16.60
C GLU A 35 -4.54 18.66 15.26
N VAL A 36 -4.22 17.47 14.74
CA VAL A 36 -4.89 16.91 13.56
C VAL A 36 -6.39 16.74 13.81
N MET A 37 -6.77 16.23 15.00
CA MET A 37 -8.18 16.07 15.37
C MET A 37 -8.93 17.40 15.46
N LEU A 38 -8.28 18.50 15.87
CA LEU A 38 -8.91 19.84 15.84
C LEU A 38 -9.32 20.24 14.42
N HIS A 39 -8.46 19.98 13.43
CA HIS A 39 -8.80 20.24 12.03
C HIS A 39 -9.91 19.33 11.52
N LEU A 40 -9.89 18.03 11.88
CA LEU A 40 -10.95 17.09 11.50
C LEU A 40 -12.29 17.46 12.15
N ARG A 41 -12.28 17.94 13.41
CA ARG A 41 -13.46 18.49 14.09
C ARG A 41 -14.04 19.69 13.34
N LYS A 42 -13.19 20.65 12.97
CA LYS A 42 -13.58 21.83 12.20
C LYS A 42 -14.24 21.46 10.86
N LEU A 43 -13.79 20.36 10.25
CA LEU A 43 -14.35 19.83 9.00
C LEU A 43 -15.61 18.97 9.20
N GLY A 44 -15.99 18.65 10.43
CA GLY A 44 -17.11 17.75 10.71
C GLY A 44 -16.86 16.30 10.30
N LEU A 45 -15.59 15.86 10.26
CA LEU A 45 -15.17 14.53 9.79
C LEU A 45 -14.98 13.51 10.90
N ILE A 46 -15.07 13.93 12.17
CA ILE A 46 -15.00 13.04 13.35
C ILE A 46 -16.17 13.30 14.27
N ASP A 47 -16.67 12.24 14.91
CA ASP A 47 -17.67 12.34 15.97
C ASP A 47 -16.96 12.67 17.28
N THR A 48 -17.16 13.88 17.77
CA THR A 48 -16.55 14.36 19.01
C THR A 48 -17.39 14.09 20.27
N SER A 49 -18.58 13.52 20.11
CA SER A 49 -19.45 13.13 21.24
C SER A 49 -19.02 11.82 21.91
N VAL A 50 -18.14 11.05 21.26
CA VAL A 50 -17.69 9.75 21.76
C VAL A 50 -16.92 9.88 23.07
N MET A 51 -17.15 8.92 23.98
CA MET A 51 -16.42 8.83 25.24
C MET A 51 -14.99 8.37 25.02
N THR A 52 -14.04 9.02 25.69
CA THR A 52 -12.63 8.65 25.65
C THR A 52 -12.16 7.95 26.92
N ALA A 53 -10.93 7.42 26.93
CA ALA A 53 -10.33 6.75 28.09
C ALA A 53 -10.13 7.69 29.31
N THR A 54 -10.24 9.00 29.15
CA THR A 54 -10.18 9.98 30.25
C THR A 54 -11.48 10.07 31.03
N GLY A 55 -12.55 9.43 30.55
CA GLY A 55 -13.91 9.59 31.12
C GLY A 55 -14.60 10.87 30.66
N GLN A 56 -14.02 11.60 29.72
CA GLN A 56 -14.61 12.78 29.09
C GLN A 56 -14.87 12.49 27.60
N THR A 57 -15.73 13.29 26.99
CA THR A 57 -15.93 13.22 25.53
C THR A 57 -14.69 13.67 24.76
N LEU A 58 -14.60 13.29 23.51
CA LEU A 58 -13.51 13.77 22.66
C LEU A 58 -13.54 15.29 22.50
N ASP A 59 -14.73 15.91 22.46
CA ASP A 59 -14.87 17.37 22.40
C ASP A 59 -14.27 18.07 23.61
N GLU A 60 -14.58 17.58 24.82
CA GLU A 60 -14.02 18.10 26.07
C GLU A 60 -12.50 17.96 26.12
N ASN A 61 -11.95 16.83 25.68
CA ASN A 61 -10.50 16.64 25.59
C ASN A 61 -9.84 17.57 24.57
N LEU A 62 -10.47 17.81 23.42
CA LEU A 62 -9.94 18.73 22.42
C LEU A 62 -10.01 20.19 22.88
N ASN A 63 -11.05 20.58 23.62
CA ASN A 63 -11.14 21.90 24.22
C ASN A 63 -10.03 22.10 25.27
N TRP A 64 -9.84 21.11 26.16
CA TRP A 64 -8.71 21.12 27.09
C TRP A 64 -7.37 21.25 26.37
N TRP A 65 -7.18 20.53 25.24
CA TRP A 65 -5.95 20.60 24.46
C TRP A 65 -5.68 22.00 23.91
N VAL A 66 -6.69 22.68 23.37
CA VAL A 66 -6.55 24.04 22.81
C VAL A 66 -5.96 24.99 23.84
N ASP A 67 -6.43 24.91 25.09
CA ASP A 67 -6.06 25.84 26.17
C ASP A 67 -4.84 25.35 26.99
N SER A 68 -4.30 24.16 26.71
CA SER A 68 -3.25 23.57 27.51
C SER A 68 -1.89 24.27 27.35
N GLU A 69 -1.20 24.53 28.46
CA GLU A 69 0.18 25.03 28.47
C GLU A 69 1.10 24.11 27.64
N ARG A 70 0.88 22.79 27.73
CA ARG A 70 1.68 21.81 26.97
C ARG A 70 1.62 22.07 25.46
N ARG A 71 0.43 22.38 24.90
CA ARG A 71 0.31 22.71 23.49
C ARG A 71 1.09 23.96 23.14
N HIS A 72 0.96 24.99 23.95
CA HIS A 72 1.68 26.26 23.74
C HIS A 72 3.19 26.06 23.80
N ASP A 73 3.68 25.37 24.80
CA ASP A 73 5.10 25.15 25.02
C ASP A 73 5.77 24.34 23.91
N VAL A 74 5.16 23.23 23.47
CA VAL A 74 5.75 22.39 22.40
C VAL A 74 5.76 23.11 21.05
N ARG A 75 4.71 23.88 20.73
CA ARG A 75 4.65 24.67 19.49
C ARG A 75 5.63 25.84 19.52
N LYS A 76 5.75 26.50 20.65
CA LYS A 76 6.76 27.56 20.88
C LYS A 76 8.17 27.01 20.72
N TYR A 77 8.45 25.86 21.34
CA TYR A 77 9.76 25.19 21.21
C TYR A 77 10.10 24.91 19.74
N LEU A 78 9.15 24.37 18.97
CA LEU A 78 9.35 24.09 17.54
C LEU A 78 9.72 25.35 16.75
N THR A 79 9.06 26.46 17.05
CA THR A 79 9.34 27.75 16.40
C THR A 79 10.68 28.35 16.83
N GLU A 80 10.97 28.39 18.14
CA GLU A 80 12.13 29.10 18.68
C GLU A 80 13.43 28.29 18.56
N VAL A 81 13.36 26.96 18.66
CA VAL A 81 14.56 26.09 18.67
C VAL A 81 14.83 25.48 17.29
N ASP A 82 13.81 24.92 16.66
CA ASP A 82 13.95 24.27 15.36
C ASP A 82 13.78 25.25 14.18
N GLY A 83 13.28 26.47 14.43
CA GLY A 83 12.99 27.46 13.39
C GLY A 83 11.86 27.04 12.42
N VAL A 84 10.98 26.14 12.85
CA VAL A 84 9.91 25.56 12.03
C VAL A 84 8.55 26.08 12.53
N ASP A 85 7.76 26.59 11.58
CA ASP A 85 6.37 26.95 11.86
C ASP A 85 5.54 25.67 12.04
N PRO A 86 4.90 25.46 13.22
CA PRO A 86 4.04 24.31 13.48
C PRO A 86 2.94 24.11 12.45
N ASP A 87 2.41 25.20 11.87
CA ASP A 87 1.35 25.15 10.86
C ASP A 87 1.83 24.73 9.47
N ASN A 88 3.16 24.60 9.27
CA ASN A 88 3.73 23.95 8.10
C ASN A 88 3.86 22.42 8.28
N VAL A 89 3.90 21.93 9.52
CA VAL A 89 4.00 20.50 9.85
C VAL A 89 2.61 19.86 9.93
N ILE A 90 1.69 20.51 10.68
CA ILE A 90 0.26 20.16 10.74
C ILE A 90 -0.52 21.32 10.17
N MET A 91 -0.93 21.18 8.92
CA MET A 91 -1.55 22.27 8.16
C MET A 91 -3.05 22.34 8.40
N SER A 92 -3.58 23.55 8.33
CA SER A 92 -5.04 23.72 8.19
C SER A 92 -5.54 23.12 6.86
N PRO A 93 -6.82 22.79 6.75
CA PRO A 93 -7.41 22.32 5.48
C PRO A 93 -7.16 23.28 4.31
N GLU A 94 -7.22 24.58 4.56
CA GLU A 94 -6.95 25.63 3.58
C GLU A 94 -5.46 25.63 3.17
N GLY A 95 -4.56 25.46 4.15
CA GLY A 95 -3.11 25.35 3.92
C GLY A 95 -2.75 24.10 3.10
N ALA A 96 -3.35 22.96 3.42
CA ALA A 96 -3.16 21.73 2.65
C ALA A 96 -3.68 21.86 1.21
N SER A 97 -4.85 22.47 1.03
CA SER A 97 -5.45 22.72 -0.28
C SER A 97 -4.58 23.65 -1.13
N SER A 98 -4.04 24.72 -0.54
CA SER A 98 -3.17 25.67 -1.26
C SER A 98 -1.87 25.03 -1.79
N LYS A 99 -1.42 23.93 -1.15
CA LYS A 99 -0.26 23.14 -1.55
C LYS A 99 -0.62 21.97 -2.49
N ASN A 100 -1.88 21.86 -2.91
CA ASN A 100 -2.40 20.73 -3.74
C ASN A 100 -2.11 19.35 -3.13
N LEU A 101 -2.18 19.22 -1.81
CA LEU A 101 -1.89 17.98 -1.12
C LEU A 101 -3.11 17.04 -1.18
N SER A 102 -3.00 16.00 -2.00
CA SER A 102 -3.96 14.89 -2.05
C SER A 102 -3.66 13.84 -0.98
N SER A 103 -4.53 12.86 -0.86
CA SER A 103 -4.28 11.68 -0.03
C SER A 103 -3.01 10.93 -0.46
N THR A 104 -2.48 10.12 0.47
CA THR A 104 -1.24 9.37 0.26
C THR A 104 -1.44 8.00 -0.37
N VAL A 105 -2.69 7.50 -0.41
CA VAL A 105 -2.99 6.11 -0.79
C VAL A 105 -3.95 6.09 -1.97
N THR A 106 -3.62 5.25 -2.96
CA THR A 106 -4.48 4.93 -4.11
C THR A 106 -4.68 3.42 -4.19
N PHE A 107 -5.81 2.99 -4.75
CA PHE A 107 -6.22 1.59 -4.82
C PHE A 107 -6.36 1.16 -6.29
N PRO A 108 -5.26 0.80 -6.98
CA PRO A 108 -5.32 0.31 -8.35
C PRO A 108 -6.05 -1.02 -8.45
N MET A 109 -6.87 -1.17 -9.51
CA MET A 109 -7.56 -2.41 -9.86
C MET A 109 -7.26 -2.77 -11.31
N GLY A 110 -7.47 -4.01 -11.69
CA GLY A 110 -7.27 -4.47 -13.06
C GLY A 110 -7.19 -5.98 -13.16
N ASN A 111 -6.81 -6.50 -14.32
CA ASN A 111 -6.82 -7.94 -14.55
C ASN A 111 -5.75 -8.69 -13.72
N ILE A 112 -4.70 -8.00 -13.22
CA ILE A 112 -3.76 -8.59 -12.25
C ILE A 112 -4.29 -8.49 -10.82
N ALA A 113 -5.09 -7.47 -10.52
CA ALA A 113 -5.62 -7.15 -9.19
C ALA A 113 -7.15 -6.95 -9.23
N PRO A 114 -7.95 -7.98 -9.55
CA PRO A 114 -9.41 -7.83 -9.73
C PRO A 114 -10.14 -7.46 -8.42
N GLU A 115 -9.63 -7.86 -7.27
CA GLU A 115 -10.17 -7.46 -5.97
C GLU A 115 -9.57 -6.15 -5.46
N GLY A 116 -8.43 -5.73 -6.03
CA GLY A 116 -7.76 -4.49 -5.69
C GLY A 116 -6.30 -4.65 -5.31
N SER A 117 -5.67 -3.52 -5.09
CA SER A 117 -4.30 -3.39 -4.62
C SER A 117 -4.12 -2.05 -3.90
N VAL A 118 -2.98 -1.83 -3.29
CA VAL A 118 -2.68 -0.59 -2.55
C VAL A 118 -1.35 -0.03 -3.02
N ILE A 119 -1.32 1.27 -3.29
CA ILE A 119 -0.06 2.01 -3.51
C ILE A 119 -0.04 3.28 -2.67
N LYS A 120 1.10 3.57 -2.09
CA LYS A 120 1.40 4.88 -1.51
C LYS A 120 1.84 5.83 -2.62
N SER A 121 0.87 6.46 -3.27
CA SER A 121 1.07 7.25 -4.49
C SER A 121 2.01 8.44 -4.29
N THR A 122 2.10 8.97 -3.06
CA THR A 122 3.01 10.07 -2.70
C THR A 122 4.48 9.62 -2.57
N ALA A 123 4.76 8.32 -2.51
CA ALA A 123 6.12 7.79 -2.49
C ALA A 123 6.75 7.65 -3.88
N ILE A 124 5.96 7.82 -4.93
CA ILE A 124 6.45 7.83 -6.32
C ILE A 124 7.28 9.10 -6.53
N ASP A 125 8.49 8.94 -7.07
CA ASP A 125 9.37 10.08 -7.38
C ASP A 125 8.66 11.04 -8.36
N PRO A 126 8.56 12.34 -8.06
CA PRO A 126 7.89 13.30 -8.94
C PRO A 126 8.45 13.35 -10.37
N SER A 127 9.72 13.00 -10.56
CA SER A 127 10.36 13.03 -11.90
C SER A 127 9.88 11.93 -12.85
N VAL A 128 9.12 10.94 -12.35
CA VAL A 128 8.51 9.89 -13.18
C VAL A 128 6.98 10.01 -13.24
N VAL A 129 6.43 11.11 -12.74
CA VAL A 129 5.00 11.47 -12.83
C VAL A 129 4.86 12.54 -13.89
N ASP A 130 3.82 12.47 -14.70
CA ASP A 130 3.57 13.44 -15.76
C ASP A 130 2.94 14.76 -15.26
N ASP A 131 2.77 15.71 -16.18
CA ASP A 131 2.22 17.04 -15.90
C ASP A 131 0.75 16.98 -15.41
N ASP A 132 0.01 15.91 -15.73
CA ASP A 132 -1.35 15.65 -15.24
C ASP A 132 -1.38 15.06 -13.82
N ASN A 133 -0.21 14.89 -13.20
CA ASN A 133 -0.03 14.23 -11.90
C ASN A 133 -0.40 12.72 -11.92
N VAL A 134 -0.20 12.07 -13.07
CA VAL A 134 -0.42 10.65 -13.28
C VAL A 134 0.92 9.94 -13.45
N TYR A 135 1.11 8.86 -12.70
CA TYR A 135 2.20 7.92 -12.93
C TYR A 135 1.75 6.89 -13.97
N ARG A 136 2.43 6.86 -15.11
CA ARG A 136 2.20 5.89 -16.20
C ARG A 136 3.45 5.05 -16.40
N LYS A 137 3.28 3.75 -16.33
CA LYS A 137 4.37 2.80 -16.50
C LYS A 137 3.90 1.66 -17.40
N LEU A 138 4.68 1.39 -18.42
CA LEU A 138 4.60 0.19 -19.25
C LEU A 138 5.98 -0.46 -19.24
N GLY A 139 6.04 -1.76 -18.97
CA GLY A 139 7.31 -2.46 -18.92
C GLY A 139 7.18 -3.96 -18.78
N PRO A 140 8.29 -4.69 -19.02
CA PRO A 140 8.32 -6.14 -18.89
C PRO A 140 8.32 -6.58 -17.43
N ALA A 141 7.57 -7.63 -17.14
CA ALA A 141 7.56 -8.30 -15.85
C ALA A 141 8.85 -9.09 -15.61
N ARG A 142 9.33 -9.02 -14.37
CA ARG A 142 10.37 -9.88 -13.82
C ARG A 142 9.79 -10.54 -12.56
N VAL A 143 9.53 -11.85 -12.65
CA VAL A 143 8.72 -12.59 -11.67
C VAL A 143 9.61 -13.31 -10.66
N PHE A 144 9.27 -13.19 -9.38
CA PHE A 144 9.99 -13.79 -8.26
C PHE A 144 9.01 -14.41 -7.27
N ARG A 145 9.37 -15.57 -6.71
CA ARG A 145 8.56 -16.28 -5.70
C ARG A 145 8.92 -15.93 -4.25
N SER A 146 9.85 -15.00 -4.06
CA SER A 146 10.24 -14.53 -2.73
C SER A 146 11.00 -13.20 -2.82
N GLU A 147 10.98 -12.42 -1.74
CA GLU A 147 11.83 -11.23 -1.61
C GLU A 147 13.33 -11.57 -1.77
N ARG A 148 13.76 -12.73 -1.27
CA ARG A 148 15.16 -13.19 -1.36
C ARG A 148 15.61 -13.36 -2.80
N SER A 149 14.81 -14.00 -3.66
CA SER A 149 15.14 -14.18 -5.08
C SER A 149 15.14 -12.85 -5.84
N ALA A 150 14.20 -11.98 -5.54
CA ALA A 150 14.14 -10.63 -6.10
C ALA A 150 15.36 -9.77 -5.68
N MET A 151 15.78 -9.85 -4.42
CA MET A 151 17.00 -9.18 -3.94
C MET A 151 18.28 -9.73 -4.61
N ALA A 152 18.32 -11.02 -4.93
CA ALA A 152 19.44 -11.59 -5.68
C ALA A 152 19.54 -10.99 -7.09
N ALA A 153 18.41 -10.78 -7.77
CA ALA A 153 18.33 -10.13 -9.07
C ALA A 153 18.76 -8.65 -9.02
N ILE A 154 18.36 -7.90 -8.00
CA ILE A 154 18.80 -6.51 -7.78
C ILE A 154 20.33 -6.42 -7.61
N LYS A 155 20.93 -7.38 -6.92
CA LYS A 155 22.38 -7.45 -6.66
C LYS A 155 23.18 -8.12 -7.77
N SER A 156 22.52 -8.72 -8.75
CA SER A 156 23.20 -9.43 -9.84
C SER A 156 24.01 -8.47 -10.71
N ARG A 157 25.17 -8.94 -11.15
CA ARG A 157 26.00 -8.28 -12.17
C ARG A 157 25.84 -8.92 -13.55
N ASP A 158 25.15 -10.04 -13.61
CA ASP A 158 24.84 -10.76 -14.85
C ASP A 158 23.71 -10.01 -15.60
N ASP A 159 23.96 -9.66 -16.84
CA ASP A 159 23.05 -8.91 -17.70
C ASP A 159 21.71 -9.61 -17.96
N ASP A 160 21.67 -10.93 -17.89
CA ASP A 160 20.45 -11.71 -18.10
C ASP A 160 19.60 -11.84 -16.81
N HIS A 161 20.25 -11.70 -15.66
CA HIS A 161 19.59 -11.90 -14.37
C HIS A 161 19.34 -10.60 -13.59
N LYS A 162 20.07 -9.52 -13.89
CA LYS A 162 19.92 -8.24 -13.18
C LYS A 162 18.61 -7.53 -13.52
N ILE A 163 18.13 -6.73 -12.57
CA ILE A 163 17.03 -5.77 -12.80
C ILE A 163 17.55 -4.60 -13.63
N LYS A 164 16.76 -4.16 -14.59
CA LYS A 164 17.06 -3.07 -15.51
C LYS A 164 16.09 -1.90 -15.35
N ALA A 165 16.50 -0.73 -15.83
CA ALA A 165 15.59 0.40 -15.96
C ALA A 165 14.39 0.00 -16.84
N GLY A 166 13.20 0.27 -16.38
CA GLY A 166 11.99 -0.09 -17.12
C GLY A 166 11.29 -1.35 -16.61
N ASP A 167 11.99 -2.26 -15.96
CA ASP A 167 11.41 -3.50 -15.42
C ASP A 167 10.28 -3.24 -14.42
N ILE A 168 9.36 -4.20 -14.38
CA ILE A 168 8.33 -4.31 -13.35
C ILE A 168 8.55 -5.60 -12.58
N MET A 169 9.03 -5.48 -11.36
CA MET A 169 9.25 -6.63 -10.49
C MET A 169 7.91 -7.14 -9.95
N VAL A 170 7.62 -8.42 -10.13
CA VAL A 170 6.42 -9.08 -9.60
C VAL A 170 6.87 -10.11 -8.57
N VAL A 171 6.57 -9.86 -7.29
CA VAL A 171 6.96 -10.74 -6.19
C VAL A 171 5.71 -11.38 -5.61
N THR A 172 5.61 -12.69 -5.74
CA THR A 172 4.43 -13.47 -5.37
C THR A 172 4.71 -14.42 -4.20
N CYS A 173 3.67 -15.07 -3.71
CA CYS A 173 3.71 -15.97 -2.54
C CYS A 173 4.07 -15.27 -1.23
N GLY A 174 3.82 -13.96 -1.13
CA GLY A 174 4.01 -13.16 0.09
C GLY A 174 2.71 -12.80 0.81
N GLY A 175 1.56 -13.21 0.29
CA GLY A 175 0.25 -12.99 0.90
C GLY A 175 0.00 -13.83 2.15
N PRO A 176 -1.24 -13.81 2.68
CA PRO A 176 -1.62 -14.56 3.87
C PRO A 176 -1.27 -16.04 3.82
N LEU A 177 -1.59 -16.73 2.73
CA LEU A 177 -1.30 -18.16 2.55
C LEU A 177 0.19 -18.45 2.35
N GLY A 178 0.94 -17.46 1.83
CA GLY A 178 2.36 -17.61 1.51
C GLY A 178 3.27 -17.43 2.72
N THR A 179 3.16 -16.30 3.40
CA THR A 179 4.07 -15.91 4.49
C THR A 179 3.33 -15.38 5.73
N GLY A 180 2.00 -15.33 5.73
CA GLY A 180 1.23 -14.61 6.73
C GLY A 180 1.26 -13.10 6.52
N MET A 181 1.41 -12.63 5.30
CA MET A 181 1.44 -11.22 4.92
C MET A 181 2.72 -10.48 5.37
N GLU A 182 3.88 -11.08 5.15
CA GLU A 182 5.18 -10.49 5.48
C GLU A 182 5.47 -9.22 4.65
N GLU A 183 6.27 -8.31 5.18
CA GLU A 183 6.67 -7.08 4.47
C GLU A 183 7.80 -7.33 3.48
N VAL A 184 7.68 -6.81 2.25
CA VAL A 184 8.75 -6.74 1.24
C VAL A 184 9.46 -5.39 1.30
N TYR A 185 10.18 -5.10 2.38
CA TYR A 185 10.81 -3.79 2.60
C TYR A 185 12.23 -3.67 2.04
N GLN A 186 12.98 -4.77 1.92
CA GLN A 186 14.37 -4.75 1.46
C GLN A 186 14.47 -4.31 0.01
N LEU A 187 13.50 -4.70 -0.83
CA LEU A 187 13.47 -4.38 -2.26
C LEU A 187 13.39 -2.88 -2.49
N THR A 188 12.45 -2.19 -1.84
CA THR A 188 12.30 -0.75 -2.00
C THR A 188 13.49 0.01 -1.44
N ALA A 189 14.08 -0.45 -0.34
CA ALA A 189 15.31 0.10 0.21
C ALA A 189 16.50 -0.06 -0.76
N ALA A 190 16.64 -1.23 -1.39
CA ALA A 190 17.71 -1.48 -2.37
C ALA A 190 17.52 -0.65 -3.65
N LEU A 191 16.31 -0.63 -4.21
CA LEU A 191 15.97 0.14 -5.41
C LEU A 191 16.26 1.64 -5.24
N LYS A 192 16.00 2.21 -4.08
CA LYS A 192 16.28 3.62 -3.77
C LYS A 192 17.74 4.02 -4.01
N HIS A 193 18.68 3.08 -3.87
CA HIS A 193 20.11 3.32 -4.04
C HIS A 193 20.64 3.03 -5.45
N LEU A 194 19.79 2.57 -6.36
CA LEU A 194 20.14 2.39 -7.77
C LEU A 194 19.86 3.67 -8.56
N SER A 195 20.77 4.06 -9.45
CA SER A 195 20.62 5.28 -10.28
C SER A 195 19.35 5.27 -11.14
N TYR A 196 18.87 4.08 -11.50
CA TYR A 196 17.65 3.84 -12.28
C TYR A 196 16.47 3.31 -11.44
N GLY A 197 16.63 3.16 -10.13
CA GLY A 197 15.63 2.50 -9.28
C GLY A 197 14.24 3.14 -9.31
N LYS A 198 14.14 4.46 -9.52
CA LYS A 198 12.87 5.16 -9.70
C LYS A 198 12.13 4.80 -11.00
N GLN A 199 12.82 4.17 -11.96
CA GLN A 199 12.24 3.67 -13.21
C GLN A 199 11.75 2.22 -13.09
N VAL A 200 11.95 1.57 -11.94
CA VAL A 200 11.48 0.21 -11.65
C VAL A 200 10.23 0.29 -10.79
N ALA A 201 9.20 -0.48 -11.16
CA ALA A 201 8.02 -0.66 -10.32
C ALA A 201 8.09 -2.02 -9.61
N LEU A 202 7.42 -2.13 -8.46
CA LEU A 202 7.27 -3.37 -7.70
C LEU A 202 5.79 -3.67 -7.49
N ILE A 203 5.39 -4.90 -7.78
CA ILE A 203 4.03 -5.43 -7.56
C ILE A 203 4.14 -6.67 -6.68
N THR A 204 3.29 -6.80 -5.67
CA THR A 204 3.30 -7.96 -4.77
C THR A 204 1.94 -8.23 -4.12
N ASP A 205 1.65 -9.49 -3.85
CA ASP A 205 0.53 -9.93 -3.01
C ASP A 205 0.84 -9.81 -1.50
N ALA A 206 2.10 -9.54 -1.15
CA ALA A 206 2.53 -9.18 0.20
C ALA A 206 2.17 -7.73 0.54
N ARG A 207 2.49 -7.30 1.75
CA ARG A 207 2.45 -5.88 2.12
C ARG A 207 3.82 -5.22 1.91
N PHE A 208 3.81 -3.90 1.86
CA PHE A 208 5.03 -3.07 1.84
C PHE A 208 5.11 -2.19 3.10
N SER A 209 6.32 -1.80 3.46
CA SER A 209 6.56 -0.93 4.63
C SER A 209 6.00 0.48 4.44
N GLY A 210 5.57 1.10 5.53
CA GLY A 210 5.20 2.52 5.57
C GLY A 210 6.30 3.48 5.13
N VAL A 211 7.57 3.06 5.17
CA VAL A 211 8.74 3.82 4.69
C VAL A 211 9.17 3.44 3.27
N SER A 212 8.45 2.54 2.59
CA SER A 212 8.72 2.19 1.19
C SER A 212 8.64 3.41 0.28
N THR A 213 9.57 3.50 -0.65
CA THR A 213 9.68 4.56 -1.66
C THR A 213 9.52 3.99 -3.06
N GLY A 214 9.15 4.84 -4.03
CA GLY A 214 8.95 4.44 -5.42
C GLY A 214 7.56 3.86 -5.69
N ALA A 215 7.37 3.36 -6.90
CA ALA A 215 6.12 2.73 -7.34
C ALA A 215 6.05 1.29 -6.80
N CYS A 216 5.65 1.14 -5.55
CA CYS A 216 5.46 -0.14 -4.87
C CYS A 216 3.97 -0.38 -4.65
N ILE A 217 3.42 -1.37 -5.36
CA ILE A 217 2.03 -1.80 -5.28
C ILE A 217 1.97 -3.11 -4.50
N GLY A 218 1.29 -3.11 -3.38
CA GLY A 218 1.11 -4.28 -2.51
C GLY A 218 -0.34 -4.66 -2.32
N HIS A 219 -0.55 -5.69 -1.50
CA HIS A 219 -1.87 -6.21 -1.18
C HIS A 219 -2.69 -6.59 -2.42
N VAL A 220 -2.01 -7.04 -3.49
CA VAL A 220 -2.69 -7.48 -4.71
C VAL A 220 -3.61 -8.66 -4.38
N GLY A 221 -4.89 -8.48 -4.66
CA GLY A 221 -5.90 -9.48 -4.38
C GLY A 221 -6.67 -9.94 -5.62
N PRO A 222 -7.00 -11.26 -5.68
CA PRO A 222 -6.58 -12.34 -4.77
C PRO A 222 -5.07 -12.60 -4.80
N GLU A 223 -4.50 -13.09 -3.68
CA GLU A 223 -3.10 -13.49 -3.66
C GLU A 223 -2.81 -14.69 -4.58
N ALA A 224 -1.55 -14.88 -4.97
CA ALA A 224 -1.14 -15.95 -5.90
C ALA A 224 -1.57 -17.35 -5.41
N LEU A 225 -1.39 -17.65 -4.12
CA LEU A 225 -1.75 -18.95 -3.52
C LEU A 225 -3.25 -19.17 -3.31
N ALA A 226 -4.06 -18.11 -3.43
CA ALA A 226 -5.52 -18.20 -3.47
C ALA A 226 -6.06 -18.27 -4.93
N GLY A 227 -5.22 -18.58 -5.91
CA GLY A 227 -5.57 -18.64 -7.33
C GLY A 227 -5.63 -17.27 -8.03
N GLY A 228 -5.12 -16.23 -7.38
CA GLY A 228 -5.09 -14.87 -7.94
C GLY A 228 -4.30 -14.75 -9.24
N PRO A 229 -4.75 -13.89 -10.18
CA PRO A 229 -4.11 -13.73 -11.49
C PRO A 229 -2.63 -13.33 -11.40
N ILE A 230 -2.21 -12.63 -10.35
CA ILE A 230 -0.82 -12.28 -10.11
C ILE A 230 0.11 -13.50 -10.11
N GLY A 231 -0.38 -14.67 -9.65
CA GLY A 231 0.37 -15.92 -9.64
C GLY A 231 0.70 -16.47 -11.03
N ARG A 232 -0.07 -16.07 -12.06
CA ARG A 232 0.04 -16.52 -13.45
C ARG A 232 0.84 -15.58 -14.34
N VAL A 233 1.29 -14.45 -13.80
CA VAL A 233 2.20 -13.54 -14.50
C VAL A 233 3.54 -14.24 -14.73
N GLN A 234 4.14 -14.04 -15.91
CA GLN A 234 5.38 -14.65 -16.36
C GLN A 234 6.43 -13.60 -16.71
N ASP A 235 7.70 -13.99 -16.70
CA ASP A 235 8.79 -13.13 -17.18
C ASP A 235 8.55 -12.72 -18.65
N GLY A 236 8.72 -11.43 -18.94
CA GLY A 236 8.50 -10.86 -20.27
C GLY A 236 7.05 -10.44 -20.55
N ASP A 237 6.12 -10.68 -19.64
CA ASP A 237 4.77 -10.11 -19.73
C ASP A 237 4.83 -8.59 -19.68
N MET A 238 4.10 -7.92 -20.57
CA MET A 238 4.02 -6.46 -20.58
C MET A 238 2.90 -6.00 -19.66
N ILE A 239 3.29 -5.28 -18.61
CA ILE A 239 2.37 -4.76 -17.59
C ILE A 239 2.23 -3.25 -17.75
N GLU A 240 0.98 -2.77 -17.69
CA GLU A 240 0.63 -1.37 -17.63
C GLU A 240 0.16 -1.01 -16.23
N ILE A 241 0.75 0.06 -15.68
CA ILE A 241 0.38 0.66 -14.39
C ILE A 241 0.01 2.11 -14.64
N ASN A 242 -1.18 2.51 -14.22
CA ASN A 242 -1.61 3.90 -14.19
C ASN A 242 -2.02 4.26 -12.76
N VAL A 243 -1.51 5.38 -12.23
CA VAL A 243 -1.88 5.90 -10.90
C VAL A 243 -2.14 7.39 -11.00
N ASP A 244 -3.41 7.75 -11.00
CA ASP A 244 -3.85 9.14 -10.94
C ASP A 244 -3.84 9.62 -9.48
N ARG A 245 -2.85 10.44 -9.16
CA ARG A 245 -2.64 10.94 -7.80
C ARG A 245 -3.63 12.03 -7.40
N LYS A 246 -4.30 12.65 -8.36
CA LYS A 246 -5.30 13.69 -8.14
C LYS A 246 -6.68 13.09 -7.85
N ASN A 247 -7.09 12.12 -8.69
CA ASN A 247 -8.39 11.47 -8.57
C ASN A 247 -8.35 10.22 -7.68
N LEU A 248 -7.16 9.84 -7.17
CA LEU A 248 -6.92 8.67 -6.33
C LEU A 248 -7.46 7.38 -6.97
N SER A 249 -7.28 7.25 -8.28
CA SER A 249 -7.65 6.08 -9.06
C SER A 249 -6.43 5.45 -9.73
N GLY A 250 -6.53 4.20 -10.12
CA GLY A 250 -5.43 3.54 -10.81
C GLY A 250 -5.81 2.22 -11.44
N SER A 251 -4.98 1.77 -12.35
CA SER A 251 -5.11 0.48 -13.01
C SER A 251 -3.81 -0.32 -13.00
N LEU A 252 -3.96 -1.66 -13.00
CA LEU A 252 -2.86 -2.62 -12.98
C LEU A 252 -3.23 -3.78 -13.90
N ASN A 253 -2.66 -3.82 -15.11
CA ASN A 253 -3.06 -4.76 -16.14
C ASN A 253 -1.87 -5.44 -16.83
N LEU A 254 -2.02 -6.74 -17.09
CA LEU A 254 -1.33 -7.42 -18.17
C LEU A 254 -1.90 -6.90 -19.49
N VAL A 255 -1.04 -6.42 -20.39
CA VAL A 255 -1.47 -5.82 -21.67
C VAL A 255 -0.72 -6.39 -22.88
N GLY A 256 0.23 -7.30 -22.69
CA GLY A 256 1.02 -7.83 -23.79
C GLY A 256 2.08 -8.84 -23.33
N ILE A 257 2.93 -9.23 -24.25
CA ILE A 257 4.04 -10.16 -24.03
C ILE A 257 5.19 -9.85 -25.00
N ASN A 258 6.46 -9.96 -24.54
CA ASN A 258 7.66 -9.78 -25.35
C ASN A 258 7.63 -8.49 -26.20
N ASP A 259 7.34 -7.36 -25.55
CA ASP A 259 7.23 -6.01 -26.15
C ASP A 259 6.04 -5.82 -27.13
N GLU A 260 5.21 -6.84 -27.36
CA GLU A 260 4.00 -6.74 -28.15
C GLU A 260 2.80 -6.37 -27.26
N ILE A 261 2.18 -5.22 -27.51
CA ILE A 261 1.02 -4.74 -26.74
C ILE A 261 -0.27 -5.17 -27.45
N LYS A 262 -1.15 -5.86 -26.70
CA LYS A 262 -2.41 -6.44 -27.17
C LYS A 262 -3.65 -5.87 -26.45
N GLY A 263 -3.44 -5.14 -25.36
CA GLY A 263 -4.51 -4.52 -24.57
C GLY A 263 -4.97 -5.35 -23.37
N SER A 264 -5.70 -4.69 -22.46
CA SER A 264 -6.13 -5.29 -21.18
C SER A 264 -7.14 -6.42 -21.34
N ASP A 265 -8.01 -6.36 -22.33
CA ASP A 265 -9.01 -7.43 -22.58
C ASP A 265 -8.32 -8.73 -22.99
N TRP A 266 -7.30 -8.65 -23.86
CA TRP A 266 -6.46 -9.79 -24.15
C TRP A 266 -5.76 -10.31 -22.91
N GLY A 267 -5.20 -9.42 -22.10
CA GLY A 267 -4.50 -9.77 -20.85
C GLY A 267 -5.40 -10.52 -19.86
N THR A 268 -6.67 -10.15 -19.78
CA THR A 268 -7.66 -10.84 -18.96
C THR A 268 -7.86 -12.28 -19.40
N ILE A 269 -8.11 -12.49 -20.70
CA ILE A 269 -8.29 -13.82 -21.28
C ILE A 269 -7.03 -14.66 -21.12
N GLU A 270 -5.87 -14.05 -21.34
CA GLU A 270 -4.57 -14.72 -21.21
C GLU A 270 -4.36 -15.23 -19.79
N LEU A 271 -4.56 -14.38 -18.77
CA LEU A 271 -4.43 -14.77 -17.35
C LEU A 271 -5.43 -15.85 -16.93
N GLU A 272 -6.65 -15.85 -17.48
CA GLU A 272 -7.65 -16.87 -17.19
C GLU A 272 -7.29 -18.23 -17.80
N THR A 273 -6.68 -18.23 -18.99
CA THR A 273 -6.35 -19.47 -19.73
C THR A 273 -5.04 -20.12 -19.28
N ARG A 274 -4.12 -19.36 -18.67
CA ARG A 274 -2.86 -19.90 -18.15
C ARG A 274 -3.11 -20.84 -16.98
N SER A 275 -2.42 -21.98 -16.98
CA SER A 275 -2.36 -22.87 -15.82
C SER A 275 -1.57 -22.22 -14.69
N GLU A 276 -1.90 -22.59 -13.46
CA GLU A 276 -1.10 -22.17 -12.30
C GLU A 276 0.32 -22.75 -12.40
N PRO A 277 1.35 -21.92 -12.15
CA PRO A 277 2.72 -22.39 -12.09
C PRO A 277 2.93 -23.40 -10.95
N SER A 278 3.65 -24.47 -11.23
CA SER A 278 3.91 -25.55 -10.26
C SER A 278 4.87 -25.15 -9.12
N ASP A 279 5.53 -24.01 -9.23
CA ASP A 279 6.47 -23.46 -8.25
C ASP A 279 5.82 -22.50 -7.24
N LEU A 280 4.51 -22.30 -7.32
CA LEU A 280 3.76 -21.56 -6.29
C LEU A 280 3.68 -22.40 -5.01
N ALA A 281 4.27 -21.91 -3.93
CA ALA A 281 4.26 -22.60 -2.64
C ALA A 281 4.37 -21.61 -1.48
N PRO A 282 3.76 -21.92 -0.32
CA PRO A 282 4.00 -21.15 0.89
C PRO A 282 5.44 -21.28 1.37
N HIS A 283 5.86 -20.32 2.19
CA HIS A 283 7.17 -20.36 2.81
C HIS A 283 7.33 -21.68 3.61
N PRO A 284 8.43 -22.44 3.41
CA PRO A 284 8.55 -23.77 4.01
C PRO A 284 8.62 -23.81 5.54
N GLN A 285 8.87 -22.67 6.16
CA GLN A 285 8.90 -22.49 7.62
C GLN A 285 7.70 -21.67 8.13
N LEU A 286 6.59 -21.61 7.37
CA LEU A 286 5.39 -20.91 7.80
C LEU A 286 4.83 -21.59 9.06
N PRO A 287 4.68 -20.88 10.21
CA PRO A 287 4.16 -21.45 11.46
C PRO A 287 2.74 -21.99 11.31
N ASP A 288 2.40 -23.04 12.07
CA ASP A 288 1.08 -23.68 12.00
C ASP A 288 -0.07 -22.76 12.43
N ASP A 289 0.15 -21.88 13.39
CA ASP A 289 -0.83 -20.87 13.82
C ASP A 289 -1.09 -19.84 12.72
N THR A 290 -0.05 -19.42 12.00
CA THR A 290 -0.17 -18.53 10.82
C THR A 290 -0.91 -19.24 9.68
N ARG A 291 -0.63 -20.53 9.43
CA ARG A 291 -1.36 -21.35 8.45
C ARG A 291 -2.84 -21.46 8.81
N LEU A 292 -3.16 -21.68 10.07
CA LEU A 292 -4.53 -21.72 10.55
C LEU A 292 -5.22 -20.38 10.36
N TRP A 293 -4.57 -19.27 10.76
CA TRP A 293 -5.10 -17.92 10.57
C TRP A 293 -5.40 -17.64 9.09
N ALA A 294 -4.46 -17.95 8.21
CA ALA A 294 -4.63 -17.74 6.77
C ALA A 294 -5.80 -18.55 6.18
N ALA A 295 -5.97 -19.80 6.61
CA ALA A 295 -7.11 -20.64 6.20
C ALA A 295 -8.46 -20.07 6.65
N LEU A 296 -8.55 -19.61 7.90
CA LEU A 296 -9.77 -18.98 8.44
C LEU A 296 -10.07 -17.64 7.73
N GLN A 297 -9.05 -16.87 7.43
CA GLN A 297 -9.18 -15.63 6.68
C GLN A 297 -9.64 -15.89 5.23
N SER A 298 -9.09 -16.91 4.57
CA SER A 298 -9.50 -17.32 3.23
C SER A 298 -10.98 -17.73 3.19
N ALA A 299 -11.43 -18.51 4.19
CA ALA A 299 -12.84 -18.87 4.33
C ALA A 299 -13.77 -17.66 4.57
N SER A 300 -13.23 -16.55 5.05
CA SER A 300 -13.96 -15.32 5.37
C SER A 300 -13.90 -14.26 4.24
N GLY A 301 -13.46 -14.61 3.02
CA GLY A 301 -13.38 -13.70 1.88
C GLY A 301 -11.98 -13.11 1.62
N GLY A 302 -10.94 -13.64 2.24
CA GLY A 302 -9.55 -13.28 1.98
C GLY A 302 -9.15 -11.88 2.45
N THR A 303 -8.05 -11.36 1.88
CA THR A 303 -7.45 -10.07 2.26
C THR A 303 -8.44 -8.90 2.12
N TRP A 304 -9.20 -8.86 1.04
CA TRP A 304 -10.14 -7.76 0.75
C TRP A 304 -11.49 -7.93 1.43
N GLY A 305 -11.76 -9.06 2.07
CA GLY A 305 -12.87 -9.25 3.03
C GLY A 305 -12.69 -8.52 4.36
N GLY A 306 -11.60 -7.75 4.52
CA GLY A 306 -11.35 -6.89 5.67
C GLY A 306 -10.55 -7.54 6.81
N CYS A 307 -9.95 -8.69 6.58
CA CYS A 307 -9.16 -9.44 7.57
C CYS A 307 -9.90 -9.73 8.89
N VAL A 308 -11.23 -9.82 8.83
CA VAL A 308 -12.10 -10.22 9.94
C VAL A 308 -12.63 -11.62 9.71
N PHE A 309 -12.88 -12.37 10.77
CA PHE A 309 -13.46 -13.69 10.66
C PHE A 309 -14.98 -13.58 10.48
N ASP A 310 -15.48 -14.13 9.39
CA ASP A 310 -16.89 -14.43 9.19
C ASP A 310 -17.15 -15.83 9.77
N VAL A 311 -17.71 -15.86 10.98
CA VAL A 311 -17.91 -17.10 11.73
C VAL A 311 -18.86 -18.04 11.00
N ASP A 312 -19.92 -17.52 10.37
CA ASP A 312 -20.91 -18.33 9.68
C ASP A 312 -20.30 -18.99 8.44
N SER A 313 -19.57 -18.22 7.62
CA SER A 313 -18.83 -18.75 6.46
C SER A 313 -17.79 -19.81 6.86
N ILE A 314 -17.04 -19.58 7.95
CA ILE A 314 -16.06 -20.55 8.46
C ILE A 314 -16.74 -21.85 8.88
N VAL A 315 -17.84 -21.76 9.63
CA VAL A 315 -18.60 -22.93 10.10
C VAL A 315 -19.17 -23.70 8.91
N GLU A 316 -19.73 -23.02 7.93
CA GLU A 316 -20.26 -23.65 6.70
C GLU A 316 -19.19 -24.46 5.96
N VAL A 317 -17.98 -23.87 5.75
CA VAL A 317 -16.85 -24.56 5.11
C VAL A 317 -16.41 -25.79 5.91
N ILE A 318 -16.35 -25.70 7.25
CA ILE A 318 -15.99 -26.82 8.12
C ILE A 318 -17.02 -27.94 8.03
N GLU A 319 -18.30 -27.64 8.10
CA GLU A 319 -19.39 -28.65 8.03
C GLU A 319 -19.43 -29.30 6.64
N ALA A 320 -19.27 -28.53 5.57
CA ALA A 320 -19.14 -29.06 4.21
C ALA A 320 -17.95 -30.01 4.07
N GLY A 321 -16.81 -29.63 4.67
CA GLY A 321 -15.60 -30.46 4.70
C GLY A 321 -15.79 -31.77 5.46
N LYS A 322 -16.41 -31.74 6.66
CA LYS A 322 -16.74 -32.94 7.44
C LYS A 322 -17.64 -33.89 6.63
N LYS A 323 -18.71 -33.35 6.02
CA LYS A 323 -19.62 -34.11 5.18
C LYS A 323 -18.92 -34.78 4.00
N SER A 324 -18.03 -34.05 3.32
CA SER A 324 -17.22 -34.56 2.19
C SER A 324 -16.25 -35.67 2.60
N LEU A 325 -15.69 -35.58 3.81
CA LEU A 325 -14.76 -36.58 4.38
C LEU A 325 -15.44 -37.73 5.07
N GLY A 326 -16.79 -37.77 5.13
CA GLY A 326 -17.55 -38.81 5.82
C GLY A 326 -17.40 -38.77 7.35
N ARG A 327 -17.19 -37.58 7.91
CA ARG A 327 -17.00 -37.35 9.36
C ARG A 327 -18.20 -36.63 9.98
#